data_609bd0869d54b6a853d5851b77736574
#
_entry.id   609bd0869d54b6a853d5851b77736574
#
_cell.length_a   1.000
_cell.length_b   1.000
_cell.length_c   1.000
_cell.angle_alpha   90.00
_cell.angle_beta   90.00
_cell.angle_gamma   90.00
#
_symmetry.space_group_name_H-M   'P 1'
#
loop_
_entity.id
_entity.type
_entity.pdbx_description
1 polymer ?
#
loop_
_entity_poly.entity_id
_entity_poly.type
_entity_poly.pdbx_seq_one_letter_code
_entity_poly.pdbx_strand_id
1 'polypeptide(L)'
;MAKFVCNGCGKCCAGYGSFIRIERQLNDRDYYCRYGLTGDLFPVHADADYAGEIADRYTDGPGIAREGKKPCPFLCRNRSGEGFACGIYATRPPVCREFRCYRMLVYNREGQLVGRVIGAGGISTSDEYLAQVWKEQIAGLPHTHPPGTNDPIWVKKVTAILAEHGFQGDPAE
;
A
#
# COMPACT_ATOMS: atom_id res chain seq x y z
N MET A 1 6.54 -9.45 14.43
CA MET A 1 6.37 -9.02 13.01
C MET A 1 5.16 -8.12 12.93
N ALA A 2 5.30 -6.95 12.34
CA ALA A 2 4.22 -5.97 12.30
C ALA A 2 3.17 -6.39 11.26
N LYS A 3 1.90 -6.42 11.66
CA LYS A 3 0.79 -6.59 10.74
C LYS A 3 0.79 -5.43 9.74
N PHE A 4 0.72 -5.72 8.43
CA PHE A 4 0.67 -4.68 7.41
C PHE A 4 -0.52 -3.73 7.64
N VAL A 5 -0.23 -2.46 7.78
CA VAL A 5 -1.23 -1.39 7.88
C VAL A 5 -1.00 -0.39 6.76
N CYS A 6 -2.03 -0.22 5.92
CA CYS A 6 -1.98 0.77 4.85
C CYS A 6 -1.92 2.19 5.44
N ASN A 7 -0.98 2.99 4.97
CA ASN A 7 -0.80 4.38 5.42
C ASN A 7 -1.67 5.40 4.65
N GLY A 8 -2.59 4.95 3.81
CA GLY A 8 -3.51 5.84 3.08
C GLY A 8 -2.85 6.74 2.04
N CYS A 9 -1.66 6.41 1.55
CA CYS A 9 -0.95 7.27 0.56
C CYS A 9 -1.60 7.30 -0.83
N GLY A 10 -2.56 6.44 -1.12
CA GLY A 10 -3.30 6.37 -2.39
C GLY A 10 -2.52 5.91 -3.61
N LYS A 11 -1.19 5.72 -3.52
CA LYS A 11 -0.32 5.45 -4.69
C LYS A 11 -0.71 4.19 -5.47
N CYS A 12 -1.01 3.08 -4.77
CA CYS A 12 -1.49 1.86 -5.41
C CYS A 12 -2.91 2.04 -5.92
N CYS A 13 -3.81 2.57 -5.10
CA CYS A 13 -5.21 2.78 -5.43
C CYS A 13 -5.40 3.70 -6.65
N ALA A 14 -4.49 4.65 -6.89
CA ALA A 14 -4.52 5.52 -8.07
C ALA A 14 -4.41 4.77 -9.41
N GLY A 15 -4.05 3.49 -9.42
CA GLY A 15 -3.99 2.65 -10.62
C GLY A 15 -4.92 1.43 -10.59
N TYR A 16 -5.55 1.13 -9.45
CA TYR A 16 -6.35 -0.08 -9.26
C TYR A 16 -7.73 -0.05 -9.93
N GLY A 17 -8.21 1.11 -10.36
CA GLY A 17 -9.48 1.21 -11.11
C GLY A 17 -9.47 0.51 -12.48
N SER A 18 -8.29 0.15 -12.98
CA SER A 18 -8.18 -0.72 -14.14
C SER A 18 -8.51 -2.19 -13.82
N PHE A 19 -8.37 -2.58 -12.54
CA PHE A 19 -8.54 -3.95 -12.08
C PHE A 19 -9.76 -4.15 -11.20
N ILE A 20 -10.22 -3.13 -10.46
CA ILE A 20 -11.38 -3.20 -9.59
C ILE A 20 -12.47 -2.30 -10.17
N ARG A 21 -13.56 -2.90 -10.60
CA ARG A 21 -14.71 -2.20 -11.20
C ARG A 21 -15.97 -2.48 -10.41
N ILE A 22 -16.78 -1.46 -10.19
CA ILE A 22 -18.12 -1.65 -9.68
C ILE A 22 -19.00 -2.17 -10.84
N GLU A 23 -19.57 -3.37 -10.67
CA GLU A 23 -20.52 -3.96 -11.61
C GLU A 23 -21.94 -3.53 -11.28
N ARG A 24 -22.28 -3.48 -10.00
CA ARG A 24 -23.63 -3.16 -9.54
C ARG A 24 -23.60 -2.56 -8.13
N GLN A 25 -24.34 -1.48 -7.98
CA GLN A 25 -24.74 -0.96 -6.67
C GLN A 25 -25.98 -1.70 -6.19
N LEU A 26 -25.99 -2.20 -4.98
CA LEU A 26 -27.11 -2.92 -4.37
C LEU A 26 -27.96 -2.00 -3.50
N ASN A 27 -27.32 -1.08 -2.80
CA ASN A 27 -27.92 -0.01 -2.00
C ASN A 27 -26.86 1.09 -1.78
N ASP A 28 -27.13 2.04 -0.92
CA ASP A 28 -26.26 3.21 -0.68
C ASP A 28 -24.84 2.85 -0.24
N ARG A 29 -24.61 1.63 0.27
CA ARG A 29 -23.32 1.22 0.83
C ARG A 29 -22.80 -0.13 0.32
N ASP A 30 -23.62 -0.93 -0.34
CA ASP A 30 -23.23 -2.25 -0.80
C ASP A 30 -23.09 -2.30 -2.31
N TYR A 31 -21.98 -2.89 -2.76
CA TYR A 31 -21.63 -3.00 -4.17
C TYR A 31 -21.16 -4.41 -4.51
N TYR A 32 -21.50 -4.87 -5.70
CA TYR A 32 -20.79 -5.97 -6.35
C TYR A 32 -19.71 -5.42 -7.26
N CYS A 33 -18.48 -5.95 -7.07
CA CYS A 33 -17.32 -5.56 -7.85
C CYS A 33 -16.77 -6.75 -8.63
N ARG A 34 -16.13 -6.44 -9.74
CA ARG A 34 -15.38 -7.41 -10.54
C ARG A 34 -13.88 -7.13 -10.45
N TYR A 35 -13.09 -8.21 -10.28
CA TYR A 35 -11.66 -8.15 -10.43
C TYR A 35 -11.29 -8.42 -11.89
N GLY A 36 -10.68 -7.43 -12.56
CA GLY A 36 -10.48 -7.44 -14.00
C GLY A 36 -9.49 -8.47 -14.52
N LEU A 37 -8.60 -9.02 -13.66
CA LEU A 37 -7.63 -10.04 -14.08
C LEU A 37 -8.23 -11.45 -14.09
N THR A 38 -9.04 -11.79 -13.10
CA THR A 38 -9.62 -13.13 -12.96
C THR A 38 -11.09 -13.18 -13.37
N GLY A 39 -11.77 -12.04 -13.42
CA GLY A 39 -13.22 -11.96 -13.65
C GLY A 39 -14.05 -12.25 -12.42
N ASP A 40 -13.44 -12.51 -11.27
CA ASP A 40 -14.13 -12.84 -10.03
C ASP A 40 -15.04 -11.71 -9.56
N LEU A 41 -16.22 -12.07 -9.09
CA LEU A 41 -17.18 -11.16 -8.46
C LEU A 41 -17.03 -11.24 -6.94
N PHE A 42 -17.03 -10.10 -6.29
CA PHE A 42 -16.96 -10.01 -4.83
C PHE A 42 -17.83 -8.87 -4.30
N PRO A 43 -18.51 -9.08 -3.15
CA PRO A 43 -19.25 -8.04 -2.48
C PRO A 43 -18.32 -7.15 -1.68
N VAL A 44 -18.62 -5.86 -1.60
CA VAL A 44 -17.96 -4.90 -0.70
C VAL A 44 -19.00 -4.04 -0.02
N HIS A 45 -18.67 -3.59 1.20
CA HIS A 45 -19.47 -2.68 1.99
C HIS A 45 -18.69 -1.40 2.24
N ALA A 46 -19.27 -0.26 1.86
CA ALA A 46 -18.67 1.05 2.05
C ALA A 46 -18.84 1.52 3.49
N ASP A 47 -17.79 2.12 4.03
CA ASP A 47 -17.87 2.85 5.29
C ASP A 47 -18.88 4.01 5.15
N ALA A 48 -19.68 4.22 6.18
CA ALA A 48 -20.72 5.26 6.19
C ALA A 48 -20.17 6.65 5.88
N ASP A 49 -18.97 6.94 6.37
CA ASP A 49 -18.30 8.22 6.17
C ASP A 49 -17.93 8.52 4.73
N TYR A 50 -17.79 7.48 3.89
CA TYR A 50 -17.36 7.60 2.50
C TYR A 50 -18.43 7.20 1.48
N ALA A 51 -19.60 6.72 1.93
CA ALA A 51 -20.65 6.20 1.03
C ALA A 51 -21.12 7.23 0.01
N GLY A 52 -21.37 8.48 0.43
CA GLY A 52 -21.76 9.56 -0.48
C GLY A 52 -20.70 9.87 -1.52
N GLU A 53 -19.42 9.95 -1.10
CA GLU A 53 -18.31 10.21 -2.02
C GLU A 53 -18.13 9.08 -3.05
N ILE A 54 -18.37 7.82 -2.68
CA ILE A 54 -18.32 6.68 -3.59
C ILE A 54 -19.49 6.73 -4.57
N ALA A 55 -20.71 7.01 -4.11
CA ALA A 55 -21.91 7.10 -4.94
C ALA A 55 -21.77 8.18 -6.01
N ASP A 56 -21.26 9.36 -5.64
CA ASP A 56 -21.03 10.46 -6.58
C ASP A 56 -20.00 10.13 -7.66
N ARG A 57 -19.07 9.22 -7.35
CA ARG A 57 -17.98 8.79 -8.25
C ARG A 57 -18.31 7.57 -9.10
N TYR A 58 -19.40 6.90 -8.83
CA TYR A 58 -19.81 5.73 -9.60
C TYR A 58 -19.89 6.02 -11.10
N THR A 59 -20.22 7.27 -11.46
CA THR A 59 -20.33 7.75 -12.84
C THR A 59 -19.03 8.33 -13.40
N ASP A 60 -18.18 9.01 -12.62
CA ASP A 60 -17.13 9.87 -13.17
C ASP A 60 -15.69 9.58 -12.73
N GLY A 61 -15.47 8.73 -11.77
CA GLY A 61 -14.13 8.42 -11.24
C GLY A 61 -13.42 9.65 -10.60
N PRO A 62 -12.63 9.47 -9.55
CA PRO A 62 -11.97 10.59 -8.90
C PRO A 62 -10.94 11.23 -9.84
N GLY A 63 -10.89 12.54 -9.87
CA GLY A 63 -9.91 13.35 -10.61
C GLY A 63 -8.46 13.22 -10.15
N ILE A 64 -8.08 12.04 -9.64
CA ILE A 64 -6.72 11.66 -9.17
C ILE A 64 -6.04 10.79 -10.24
N ALA A 65 -6.45 10.89 -11.50
CA ALA A 65 -5.84 10.12 -12.56
C ALA A 65 -4.37 10.55 -12.76
N ARG A 66 -3.46 9.63 -12.54
CA ARG A 66 -2.16 9.67 -13.20
C ARG A 66 -2.38 9.29 -14.66
N GLU A 67 -1.66 9.92 -15.58
CA GLU A 67 -1.77 9.67 -17.02
C GLU A 67 -1.96 8.18 -17.33
N GLY A 68 -3.05 7.85 -18.00
CA GLY A 68 -3.37 6.48 -18.45
C GLY A 68 -3.85 5.49 -17.38
N LYS A 69 -3.95 5.87 -16.09
CA LYS A 69 -4.39 4.96 -15.01
C LYS A 69 -5.70 5.44 -14.41
N LYS A 70 -6.67 4.52 -14.31
CA LYS A 70 -7.94 4.80 -13.62
C LYS A 70 -7.75 4.56 -12.13
N PRO A 71 -8.12 5.49 -11.25
CA PRO A 71 -8.10 5.28 -9.82
C PRO A 71 -9.17 4.27 -9.39
N CYS A 72 -8.91 3.60 -8.27
CA CYS A 72 -9.90 2.73 -7.63
C CYS A 72 -11.15 3.55 -7.28
N PRO A 73 -12.36 3.05 -7.58
CA PRO A 73 -13.60 3.75 -7.27
C PRO A 73 -13.83 3.99 -5.76
N PHE A 74 -13.13 3.25 -4.92
CA PHE A 74 -13.20 3.36 -3.45
C PHE A 74 -12.05 4.17 -2.83
N LEU A 75 -11.24 4.84 -3.64
CA LEU A 75 -10.21 5.75 -3.15
C LEU A 75 -10.85 7.09 -2.78
N CYS A 76 -10.97 7.36 -1.51
CA CYS A 76 -11.61 8.56 -0.96
C CYS A 76 -10.57 9.53 -0.37
N ARG A 77 -10.96 10.77 -0.13
CA ARG A 77 -10.15 11.71 0.66
C ARG A 77 -10.28 11.38 2.15
N ASN A 78 -9.15 11.44 2.85
CA ASN A 78 -9.19 11.23 4.29
C ASN A 78 -10.01 12.36 4.97
N ARG A 79 -10.89 12.01 5.89
CA ARG A 79 -11.70 12.97 6.66
C ARG A 79 -10.86 13.91 7.54
N SER A 80 -9.65 13.52 7.90
CA SER A 80 -8.69 14.38 8.59
C SER A 80 -8.16 15.54 7.73
N GLY A 81 -8.50 15.58 6.43
CA GLY A 81 -8.07 16.61 5.49
C GLY A 81 -6.76 16.33 4.79
N GLU A 82 -5.95 15.40 5.27
CA GLU A 82 -4.68 15.03 4.66
C GLU A 82 -4.70 13.58 4.15
N GLY A 83 -4.21 13.37 2.92
CA GLY A 83 -4.05 12.07 2.31
C GLY A 83 -5.36 11.42 1.84
N PHE A 84 -5.34 10.10 1.73
CA PHE A 84 -6.40 9.29 1.18
C PHE A 84 -6.86 8.23 2.16
N ALA A 85 -8.07 7.74 1.94
CA ALA A 85 -8.66 6.61 2.65
C ALA A 85 -9.26 5.61 1.67
N CYS A 86 -9.39 4.36 2.11
CA CYS A 86 -10.12 3.34 1.38
C CYS A 86 -11.54 3.27 1.94
N GLY A 87 -12.54 3.66 1.16
CA GLY A 87 -13.93 3.67 1.60
C GLY A 87 -14.54 2.28 1.84
N ILE A 88 -13.81 1.20 1.50
CA ILE A 88 -14.19 -0.19 1.78
C ILE A 88 -13.13 -0.92 2.60
N TYR A 89 -12.40 -0.21 3.47
CA TYR A 89 -11.19 -0.76 4.13
C TYR A 89 -11.45 -2.09 4.84
N ALA A 90 -12.59 -2.22 5.55
CA ALA A 90 -12.94 -3.43 6.29
C ALA A 90 -13.30 -4.62 5.36
N THR A 91 -13.86 -4.34 4.19
CA THR A 91 -14.34 -5.35 3.23
C THR A 91 -13.48 -5.46 1.97
N ARG A 92 -12.26 -4.94 2.02
CA ARG A 92 -11.32 -5.00 0.88
C ARG A 92 -11.20 -6.41 0.33
N PRO A 93 -11.16 -6.57 -1.01
CA PRO A 93 -10.94 -7.87 -1.62
C PRO A 93 -9.56 -8.44 -1.26
N PRO A 94 -9.36 -9.77 -1.37
CA PRO A 94 -8.08 -10.41 -1.06
C PRO A 94 -6.89 -9.73 -1.72
N VAL A 95 -6.98 -9.39 -3.00
CA VAL A 95 -5.92 -8.69 -3.75
C VAL A 95 -5.44 -7.40 -3.07
N CYS A 96 -6.34 -6.63 -2.44
CA CYS A 96 -5.98 -5.41 -1.72
C CYS A 96 -5.45 -5.69 -0.31
N ARG A 97 -5.89 -6.80 0.32
CA ARG A 97 -5.43 -7.22 1.65
C ARG A 97 -4.05 -7.85 1.61
N GLU A 98 -3.75 -8.57 0.54
CA GLU A 98 -2.49 -9.27 0.33
C GLU A 98 -1.42 -8.37 -0.30
N PHE A 99 -1.83 -7.25 -0.90
CA PHE A 99 -0.87 -6.32 -1.50
C PHE A 99 -0.04 -5.60 -0.44
N ARG A 100 1.26 -5.75 -0.53
CA ARG A 100 2.25 -5.10 0.33
C ARG A 100 2.96 -3.99 -0.43
N CYS A 101 2.70 -2.73 -0.08
CA CYS A 101 3.39 -1.59 -0.70
C CYS A 101 4.77 -1.33 -0.08
N TYR A 102 5.05 -1.89 1.09
CA TYR A 102 6.37 -1.91 1.71
C TYR A 102 6.73 -3.33 2.18
N ARG A 103 8.01 -3.62 2.23
CA ARG A 103 8.56 -4.92 2.65
C ARG A 103 9.07 -4.90 4.08
N MET A 104 9.45 -3.72 4.56
CA MET A 104 10.01 -3.52 5.89
C MET A 104 9.74 -2.09 6.34
N LEU A 105 9.46 -1.90 7.60
CA LEU A 105 9.50 -0.62 8.29
C LEU A 105 10.85 -0.46 8.98
N VAL A 106 11.38 0.76 9.01
CA VAL A 106 12.67 1.04 9.65
C VAL A 106 12.44 2.10 10.74
N TYR A 107 12.86 1.76 11.93
CA TYR A 107 12.76 2.61 13.12
C TYR A 107 14.14 3.04 13.59
N ASN A 108 14.24 4.23 14.18
CA ASN A 108 15.43 4.70 14.89
C ASN A 108 15.51 4.12 16.32
N ARG A 109 16.54 4.49 17.08
CA ARG A 109 16.75 4.03 18.46
C ARG A 109 15.65 4.47 19.42
N GLU A 110 14.97 5.57 19.12
CA GLU A 110 13.83 6.12 19.87
C GLU A 110 12.51 5.43 19.52
N GLY A 111 12.50 4.45 18.61
CA GLY A 111 11.33 3.74 18.14
C GLY A 111 10.46 4.55 17.18
N GLN A 112 10.97 5.63 16.62
CA GLN A 112 10.26 6.44 15.64
C GLN A 112 10.42 5.82 14.24
N LEU A 113 9.34 5.79 13.46
CA LEU A 113 9.36 5.31 12.08
C LEU A 113 10.09 6.33 11.19
N VAL A 114 11.28 5.96 10.71
CA VAL A 114 12.13 6.80 9.87
C VAL A 114 12.24 6.34 8.43
N GLY A 115 11.81 5.13 8.10
CA GLY A 115 11.90 4.65 6.72
C GLY A 115 10.94 3.50 6.38
N ARG A 116 10.72 3.31 5.07
CA ARG A 116 9.97 2.18 4.51
C ARG A 116 10.71 1.62 3.33
N VAL A 117 10.92 0.32 3.33
CA VAL A 117 11.51 -0.41 2.19
C VAL A 117 10.40 -0.71 1.19
N ILE A 118 10.55 -0.24 -0.03
CA ILE A 118 9.54 -0.32 -1.10
C ILE A 118 10.06 -1.08 -2.31
N GLY A 119 9.17 -1.69 -3.05
CA GLY A 119 9.50 -2.39 -4.31
C GLY A 119 10.55 -3.48 -4.14
N ALA A 120 11.50 -3.55 -5.06
CA ALA A 120 12.56 -4.56 -5.09
C ALA A 120 13.75 -4.29 -4.15
N GLY A 121 13.63 -3.30 -3.25
CA GLY A 121 14.69 -2.98 -2.29
C GLY A 121 15.06 -1.50 -2.27
N GLY A 122 14.19 -0.62 -2.79
CA GLY A 122 14.33 0.83 -2.59
C GLY A 122 13.93 1.24 -1.18
N ILE A 123 14.40 2.41 -0.72
CA ILE A 123 13.95 2.98 0.55
C ILE A 123 13.24 4.32 0.33
N SER A 124 12.19 4.56 1.10
CA SER A 124 11.54 5.86 1.23
C SER A 124 11.82 6.36 2.65
N THR A 125 12.64 7.38 2.79
CA THR A 125 13.04 7.96 4.08
C THR A 125 13.31 9.45 3.92
N SER A 126 13.14 10.22 5.00
CA SER A 126 13.62 11.59 5.15
C SER A 126 14.87 11.68 6.03
N ASP A 127 15.31 10.56 6.62
CA ASP A 127 16.54 10.48 7.41
C ASP A 127 17.73 10.34 6.47
N GLU A 128 18.59 11.36 6.44
CA GLU A 128 19.73 11.43 5.53
C GLU A 128 20.77 10.35 5.82
N TYR A 129 21.01 10.04 7.11
CA TYR A 129 21.96 9.01 7.50
C TYR A 129 21.48 7.62 7.09
N LEU A 130 20.19 7.32 7.29
CA LEU A 130 19.59 6.08 6.82
C LEU A 130 19.66 5.98 5.29
N ALA A 131 19.41 7.07 4.57
CA ALA A 131 19.50 7.09 3.12
C ALA A 131 20.93 6.79 2.63
N GLN A 132 21.93 7.34 3.31
CA GLN A 132 23.36 7.07 3.01
C GLN A 132 23.71 5.60 3.27
N VAL A 133 23.41 5.07 4.46
CA VAL A 133 23.65 3.65 4.81
C VAL A 133 23.00 2.73 3.78
N TRP A 134 21.75 3.05 3.40
CA TRP A 134 21.04 2.28 2.40
C TRP A 134 21.76 2.24 1.06
N LYS A 135 22.13 3.41 0.56
CA LYS A 135 22.82 3.55 -0.73
C LYS A 135 24.15 2.82 -0.77
N GLU A 136 24.94 2.91 0.30
CA GLU A 136 26.31 2.39 0.35
C GLU A 136 26.37 0.90 0.64
N GLN A 137 25.47 0.37 1.49
CA GLN A 137 25.62 -0.97 2.04
C GLN A 137 24.46 -1.92 1.71
N ILE A 138 23.28 -1.41 1.39
CA ILE A 138 22.07 -2.24 1.24
C ILE A 138 21.59 -2.31 -0.20
N ALA A 139 21.56 -1.18 -0.91
CA ALA A 139 20.97 -1.10 -2.25
C ALA A 139 21.60 -2.07 -3.28
N GLY A 140 22.87 -2.41 -3.11
CA GLY A 140 23.61 -3.35 -3.96
C GLY A 140 23.54 -4.82 -3.53
N LEU A 141 22.82 -5.15 -2.46
CA LEU A 141 22.74 -6.54 -1.99
C LEU A 141 21.96 -7.40 -2.98
N PRO A 142 22.49 -8.58 -3.34
CA PRO A 142 21.81 -9.48 -4.25
C PRO A 142 20.56 -10.06 -3.59
N HIS A 143 19.46 -10.09 -4.37
CA HIS A 143 18.25 -10.81 -4.02
C HIS A 143 18.39 -12.29 -4.42
N THR A 144 17.99 -13.18 -3.52
CA THR A 144 17.97 -14.63 -3.79
C THR A 144 16.64 -15.09 -4.37
N HIS A 145 15.61 -14.22 -4.31
CA HIS A 145 14.26 -14.49 -4.82
C HIS A 145 13.81 -13.37 -5.77
N PRO A 146 12.86 -13.64 -6.67
CA PRO A 146 12.31 -12.61 -7.56
C PRO A 146 11.82 -11.37 -6.81
N PRO A 147 11.91 -10.17 -7.42
CA PRO A 147 11.40 -8.94 -6.84
C PRO A 147 9.94 -9.08 -6.40
N GLY A 148 9.63 -8.63 -5.20
CA GLY A 148 8.26 -8.69 -4.65
C GLY A 148 7.93 -9.94 -3.84
N THR A 149 8.78 -10.96 -3.85
CA THR A 149 8.65 -12.14 -2.98
C THR A 149 9.36 -11.95 -1.64
N ASN A 150 8.97 -12.75 -0.64
CA ASN A 150 9.70 -12.78 0.63
C ASN A 150 11.08 -13.40 0.39
N ASP A 151 12.13 -12.68 0.75
CA ASP A 151 13.53 -13.10 0.66
C ASP A 151 14.15 -13.09 2.05
N PRO A 152 14.04 -14.18 2.81
CA PRO A 152 14.49 -14.24 4.21
C PRO A 152 16.00 -14.02 4.36
N ILE A 153 16.80 -14.40 3.35
CA ILE A 153 18.25 -14.21 3.37
C ILE A 153 18.57 -12.72 3.23
N TRP A 154 17.93 -12.05 2.27
CA TRP A 154 18.08 -10.62 2.07
C TRP A 154 17.60 -9.84 3.29
N VAL A 155 16.40 -10.17 3.81
CA VAL A 155 15.84 -9.55 5.02
C VAL A 155 16.80 -9.67 6.20
N LYS A 156 17.36 -10.85 6.44
CA LYS A 156 18.34 -11.08 7.54
C LYS A 156 19.58 -10.21 7.38
N LYS A 157 20.13 -10.07 6.18
CA LYS A 157 21.28 -9.21 5.90
C LYS A 157 20.96 -7.74 6.14
N VAL A 158 19.83 -7.28 5.62
CA VAL A 158 19.39 -5.88 5.76
C VAL A 158 19.17 -5.53 7.23
N THR A 159 18.46 -6.37 7.99
CA THR A 159 18.23 -6.12 9.42
C THR A 159 19.52 -6.09 10.23
N ALA A 160 20.51 -6.92 9.89
CA ALA A 160 21.82 -6.89 10.54
C ALA A 160 22.55 -5.57 10.27
N ILE A 161 22.65 -5.13 9.01
CA ILE A 161 23.28 -3.85 8.65
C ILE A 161 22.57 -2.68 9.34
N LEU A 162 21.23 -2.66 9.30
CA LEU A 162 20.46 -1.61 9.97
C LEU A 162 20.77 -1.55 11.47
N ALA A 163 20.86 -2.71 12.14
CA ALA A 163 21.17 -2.78 13.57
C ALA A 163 22.57 -2.24 13.90
N GLU A 164 23.59 -2.51 13.07
CA GLU A 164 24.94 -1.96 13.22
C GLU A 164 24.96 -0.42 13.20
N HIS A 165 24.03 0.18 12.45
CA HIS A 165 23.88 1.63 12.34
C HIS A 165 22.83 2.24 13.29
N GLY A 166 22.30 1.44 14.22
CA GLY A 166 21.35 1.90 15.23
C GLY A 166 19.92 2.01 14.76
N PHE A 167 19.58 1.35 13.67
CA PHE A 167 18.19 1.24 13.18
C PHE A 167 17.62 -0.16 13.45
N GLN A 168 16.31 -0.24 13.57
CA GLN A 168 15.59 -1.49 13.69
C GLN A 168 14.76 -1.71 12.43
N GLY A 169 15.01 -2.80 11.71
CA GLY A 169 14.17 -3.24 10.59
C GLY A 169 13.08 -4.20 11.06
N ASP A 170 11.83 -3.88 10.75
CA ASP A 170 10.65 -4.71 11.07
C ASP A 170 10.00 -5.17 9.74
N PRO A 171 10.24 -6.43 9.31
CA PRO A 171 9.68 -6.96 8.08
C PRO A 171 8.15 -7.02 8.13
N ALA A 172 7.48 -6.64 7.04
CA ALA A 172 6.05 -6.83 6.87
C ALA A 172 5.73 -8.32 6.63
N GLU A 173 4.72 -8.84 7.32
CA GLU A 173 4.16 -10.18 7.10
C GLU A 173 3.31 -10.26 5.86
#